data_101318dac66dab63ff1ea742fe3413a3
#
_entry.id   101318dac66dab63ff1ea742fe3413a3
#
_cell.length_a   1.000
_cell.length_b   1.000
_cell.length_c   1.000
_cell.angle_alpha   90.00
_cell.angle_beta   90.00
_cell.angle_gamma   90.00
#
_symmetry.space_group_name_H-M   'P 1'
#
loop_
_entity.id
_entity.type
_entity.pdbx_description
1 polymer ?
#
loop_
_entity_poly.entity_id
_entity_poly.type
_entity_poly.pdbx_seq_one_letter_code
_entity_poly.pdbx_strand_id
1 'polypeptide(L)' 'MSVLDQPRHQSTCPHPECAQRISRRLFACRTHWFALSRPVRAAIWATVGQPGTRERIDAVKAAMEEWES' A
#
# COMPACT_ATOMS: atom_id res chain seq x y z
N MET A 1 28.21 1.67 -0.25
CA MET A 1 27.69 1.69 -0.81
C MET A 1 26.33 1.47 -0.98
N SER A 2 25.86 0.37 -1.05
CA SER A 2 24.49 0.16 -1.40
C SER A 2 23.51 0.72 -0.43
N VAL A 3 23.85 0.79 0.80
CA VAL A 3 22.96 1.35 1.80
C VAL A 3 22.58 2.77 1.47
N LEU A 4 23.51 3.49 0.91
CA LEU A 4 23.25 4.87 0.57
C LEU A 4 22.40 5.00 -0.68
N ASP A 5 22.29 3.92 -1.44
CA ASP A 5 21.53 3.96 -2.66
C ASP A 5 20.08 3.62 -2.45
N GLN A 6 19.68 3.27 -1.23
CA GLN A 6 18.30 2.93 -0.96
C GLN A 6 17.59 4.11 -0.33
N PRO A 7 16.72 4.76 -1.06
CA PRO A 7 16.00 5.91 -0.50
C PRO A 7 15.12 5.47 0.66
N ARG A 8 15.28 6.14 1.77
CA ARG A 8 14.52 5.80 2.97
C ARG A 8 13.04 6.05 2.83
N HIS A 9 12.66 6.90 1.88
CA HIS A 9 11.28 7.26 1.70
C HIS A 9 10.61 6.46 0.58
N GLN A 10 11.21 5.37 0.17
CA GLN A 10 10.59 4.47 -0.79
C GLN A 10 10.19 3.17 -0.13
N SER A 11 9.18 2.57 -0.64
CA SER A 11 8.70 1.30 -0.17
C SER A 11 8.40 0.42 -1.39
N THR A 12 7.96 -0.79 -1.17
CA THR A 12 7.63 -1.70 -2.26
C THR A 12 6.13 -1.92 -2.30
N CYS A 13 5.57 -1.98 -3.48
CA CYS A 13 4.14 -2.28 -3.63
C CYS A 13 3.82 -3.60 -2.93
N PRO A 14 2.81 -3.64 -2.08
CA PRO A 14 2.49 -4.85 -1.31
C PRO A 14 1.81 -5.95 -2.09
N HIS A 15 1.46 -5.69 -3.35
CA HIS A 15 0.83 -6.73 -4.16
C HIS A 15 1.80 -7.91 -4.31
N PRO A 16 1.34 -9.14 -4.11
CA PRO A 16 2.24 -10.31 -4.10
C PRO A 16 3.03 -10.52 -5.39
N GLU A 17 2.50 -10.06 -6.51
CA GLU A 17 3.17 -10.25 -7.78
C GLU A 17 3.82 -8.97 -8.29
N CYS A 18 3.96 -7.98 -7.44
CA CYS A 18 4.53 -6.69 -7.83
C CYS A 18 5.73 -6.39 -6.96
N ALA A 19 6.82 -5.99 -7.56
CA ALA A 19 8.00 -5.61 -6.82
C ALA A 19 8.39 -4.18 -7.11
N GLN A 20 7.47 -3.38 -7.61
CA GLN A 20 7.76 -2.03 -7.99
C GLN A 20 7.99 -1.16 -6.76
N ARG A 21 9.00 -0.31 -6.82
CA ARG A 21 9.26 0.62 -5.74
C ARG A 21 8.34 1.82 -5.86
N ILE A 22 7.84 2.26 -4.73
CA ILE A 22 6.89 3.36 -4.68
C ILE A 22 7.29 4.30 -3.55
N SER A 23 6.74 5.49 -3.57
CA SER A 23 6.93 6.44 -2.48
C SER A 23 6.29 5.90 -1.21
N ARG A 24 6.91 6.17 -0.06
CA ARG A 24 6.32 5.79 1.23
C ARG A 24 4.95 6.41 1.46
N ARG A 25 4.65 7.48 0.75
CA ARG A 25 3.35 8.11 0.88
C ARG A 25 2.25 7.30 0.21
N LEU A 26 2.63 6.40 -0.69
CA LEU A 26 1.67 5.62 -1.43
C LEU A 26 1.50 4.26 -0.78
N PHE A 27 0.30 3.74 -0.82
CA PHE A 27 0.04 2.40 -0.33
C PHE A 27 0.49 1.35 -1.35
N ALA A 28 0.30 1.64 -2.64
CA ALA A 28 0.60 0.69 -3.71
C ALA A 28 1.01 1.44 -4.96
N CYS A 29 1.54 0.73 -5.94
CA CYS A 29 1.85 1.35 -7.21
C CYS A 29 0.54 1.79 -7.89
N ARG A 30 0.68 2.67 -8.88
CA ARG A 30 -0.49 3.26 -9.52
C ARG A 30 -1.46 2.22 -10.06
N THR A 31 -0.92 1.21 -10.73
CA THR A 31 -1.75 0.17 -11.33
C THR A 31 -2.55 -0.58 -10.26
N HIS A 32 -1.90 -0.99 -9.20
CA HIS A 32 -2.58 -1.78 -8.17
C HIS A 32 -3.46 -0.90 -7.28
N TRP A 33 -3.11 0.37 -7.12
CA TRP A 33 -3.96 1.28 -6.39
C TRP A 33 -5.31 1.46 -7.08
N PHE A 34 -5.28 1.68 -8.39
CA PHE A 34 -6.52 1.88 -9.13
C PHE A 34 -7.27 0.57 -9.40
N ALA A 35 -6.64 -0.56 -9.14
CA ALA A 35 -7.34 -1.85 -9.18
C ALA A 35 -8.22 -2.07 -7.97
N LEU A 36 -8.02 -1.30 -6.90
CA LEU A 36 -8.86 -1.41 -5.71
C LEU A 36 -10.16 -0.66 -5.91
N SER A 37 -11.20 -1.14 -5.25
CA SER A 37 -12.50 -0.46 -5.30
C SER A 37 -12.43 0.88 -4.57
N ARG A 38 -13.37 1.75 -4.87
CA ARG A 38 -13.44 3.05 -4.24
C ARG A 38 -13.56 2.97 -2.71
N PRO A 39 -14.43 2.11 -2.16
CA PRO A 39 -14.54 2.02 -0.70
C PRO A 39 -13.23 1.58 -0.03
N VAL A 40 -12.50 0.67 -0.66
CA VAL A 40 -11.24 0.21 -0.09
C VAL A 40 -10.20 1.32 -0.15
N ARG A 41 -10.13 2.03 -1.27
CA ARG A 41 -9.21 3.17 -1.37
C ARG A 41 -9.52 4.23 -0.33
N ALA A 42 -10.81 4.49 -0.10
CA ALA A 42 -11.20 5.47 0.91
C ALA A 42 -10.78 5.02 2.30
N ALA A 43 -10.93 3.74 2.61
CA ALA A 43 -10.52 3.21 3.91
C ALA A 43 -9.01 3.31 4.11
N ILE A 44 -8.23 3.06 3.08
CA ILE A 44 -6.79 3.19 3.14
C ILE A 44 -6.40 4.66 3.41
N TRP A 45 -7.03 5.59 2.70
CA TRP A 45 -6.75 7.01 2.91
C TRP A 45 -7.17 7.47 4.31
N ALA A 46 -8.30 7.00 4.79
CA ALA A 46 -8.81 7.41 6.10
C ALA A 46 -7.90 6.94 7.23
N THR A 47 -7.11 5.91 7.01
CA THR A 47 -6.24 5.35 8.05
C THR A 47 -4.76 5.57 7.79
N VAL A 48 -4.43 6.46 6.85
CA VAL A 48 -3.05 6.65 6.44
C VAL A 48 -2.15 7.11 7.60
N GLY A 49 -2.67 7.86 8.52
CA GLY A 49 -1.90 8.32 9.65
C GLY A 49 -2.07 7.48 10.90
N GLN A 50 -2.61 6.28 10.78
CA GLN A 50 -2.95 5.45 11.94
C GLN A 50 -2.36 4.05 11.83
N PRO A 51 -1.04 3.91 11.76
CA PRO A 51 -0.43 2.59 11.62
C PRO A 51 -0.72 1.75 12.87
N GLY A 52 -1.01 0.49 12.68
CA GLY A 52 -1.25 -0.44 13.78
C GLY A 52 -2.63 -0.41 14.38
N THR A 53 -3.51 0.49 13.94
CA THR A 53 -4.88 0.48 14.44
C THR A 53 -5.66 -0.62 13.74
N ARG A 54 -6.76 -1.04 14.37
CA ARG A 54 -7.61 -2.05 13.80
C ARG A 54 -8.19 -1.60 12.47
N GLU A 55 -8.58 -0.35 12.39
CA GLU A 55 -9.12 0.20 11.15
C GLU A 55 -8.11 0.10 10.01
N ARG A 56 -6.84 0.40 10.31
CA ARG A 56 -5.79 0.30 9.31
C ARG A 56 -5.57 -1.14 8.90
N ILE A 57 -5.54 -2.05 9.86
CA ILE A 57 -5.35 -3.46 9.59
C ILE A 57 -6.49 -3.98 8.71
N ASP A 58 -7.72 -3.61 9.03
CA ASP A 58 -8.88 -4.05 8.27
C ASP A 58 -8.85 -3.50 6.85
N ALA A 59 -8.43 -2.24 6.69
CA ALA A 59 -8.34 -1.63 5.37
C ALA A 59 -7.29 -2.35 4.51
N VAL A 60 -6.15 -2.67 5.09
CA VAL A 60 -5.09 -3.37 4.37
C VAL A 60 -5.54 -4.78 3.99
N LYS A 61 -6.21 -5.46 4.91
CA LYS A 61 -6.73 -6.81 4.61
C LYS A 61 -7.74 -6.77 3.48
N ALA A 62 -8.61 -5.79 3.46
CA ALA A 62 -9.59 -5.65 2.40
C ALA A 62 -8.91 -5.44 1.04
N ALA A 63 -7.84 -4.65 1.02
CA ALA A 63 -7.09 -4.43 -0.21
C ALA A 63 -6.46 -5.73 -0.70
N MET A 64 -5.84 -6.48 0.21
CA MET A 64 -5.21 -7.74 -0.18
C MET A 64 -6.22 -8.72 -0.71
N GLU A 65 -7.41 -8.75 -0.11
CA GLU A 65 -8.47 -9.65 -0.56
C GLU A 65 -8.96 -9.27 -1.96
N GLU A 66 -9.06 -7.98 -2.23
CA GLU A 66 -9.49 -7.53 -3.56
C GLU A 66 -8.47 -7.91 -4.62
N TRP A 67 -7.21 -7.83 -4.28
CA TRP A 67 -6.17 -8.18 -5.26
C TRP A 67 -6.16 -9.70 -5.55
N GLU A 68 -6.64 -10.49 -4.62
CA GLU A 68 -6.70 -11.94 -4.83
C GLU A 68 -7.93 -12.36 -5.62
N SER A 69 -8.90 -11.51 -5.75
CA SER A 69 -10.16 -11.89 -6.41
C SER A 69 -10.02 -11.95 -7.94
#